data_41e513e3ebf6c478079ae4aa7b587b3b
#
_entry.id   41e513e3ebf6c478079ae4aa7b587b3b
#
_cell.length_a   1.000
_cell.length_b   1.000
_cell.length_c   1.000
_cell.angle_alpha   90.00
_cell.angle_beta   90.00
_cell.angle_gamma   90.00
#
_symmetry.space_group_name_H-M   'P 1'
#
loop_
_entity.id
_entity.type
_entity.pdbx_description
1 polymer ?
#
loop_
_entity_poly.entity_id
_entity_poly.type
_entity_poly.pdbx_seq_one_letter_code
_entity_poly.pdbx_strand_id
1 'polypeptide(L)'
;MKKICLFALAAILSLGFNSCSEDNPSSYSIFGKRTVHRDNFDKWLLANYTYPYNIDVKYKMEDIYSDMKYHLVPADSAKSAKLAIIAKYLWFDAYAECVGPNFV
;
A
#
# COMPACT_ATOMS: atom_id res chain seq x y z
N MET A 1 56.84 -3.54 20.91
CA MET A 1 55.71 -2.59 21.05
C MET A 1 54.76 -2.64 19.82
N LYS A 2 55.21 -2.68 18.58
CA LYS A 2 54.33 -2.70 17.38
C LYS A 2 53.40 -3.92 17.32
N LYS A 3 53.82 -5.12 17.76
CA LYS A 3 53.01 -6.34 17.75
C LYS A 3 51.87 -6.34 18.79
N ILE A 4 52.06 -5.67 19.91
CA ILE A 4 51.06 -5.56 20.98
C ILE A 4 49.93 -4.62 20.54
N CYS A 5 50.24 -3.53 19.84
CA CYS A 5 49.24 -2.62 19.29
C CYS A 5 48.35 -3.31 18.20
N LEU A 6 48.94 -4.23 17.43
CA LEU A 6 48.19 -4.95 16.38
C LEU A 6 47.18 -5.95 17.00
N PHE A 7 47.56 -6.64 18.09
CA PHE A 7 46.66 -7.53 18.83
C PHE A 7 45.53 -6.76 19.53
N ALA A 8 45.86 -5.61 20.11
CA ALA A 8 44.85 -4.74 20.74
C ALA A 8 43.82 -4.21 19.72
N LEU A 9 44.25 -3.82 18.51
CA LEU A 9 43.39 -3.36 17.46
C LEU A 9 42.49 -4.49 16.93
N ALA A 10 42.99 -5.69 16.78
CA ALA A 10 42.19 -6.86 16.36
C ALA A 10 41.15 -7.26 17.41
N ALA A 11 41.46 -7.13 18.71
CA ALA A 11 40.52 -7.41 19.79
C ALA A 11 39.35 -6.39 19.84
N ILE A 12 39.60 -5.13 19.53
CA ILE A 12 38.57 -4.08 19.49
C ILE A 12 37.63 -4.27 18.28
N LEU A 13 38.16 -4.69 17.14
CA LEU A 13 37.34 -5.00 15.95
C LEU A 13 36.42 -6.20 16.13
N SER A 14 36.81 -7.20 16.92
CA SER A 14 35.98 -8.39 17.16
C SER A 14 34.79 -8.14 18.10
N LEU A 15 34.82 -7.10 18.92
CA LEU A 15 33.74 -6.75 19.84
C LEU A 15 32.64 -5.91 19.20
N GLY A 16 32.87 -5.36 17.99
CA GLY A 16 31.92 -4.49 17.30
C GLY A 16 30.83 -5.21 16.51
N PHE A 17 30.91 -6.51 16.28
CA PHE A 17 29.97 -7.23 15.40
C PHE A 17 28.75 -7.84 16.11
N ASN A 18 28.57 -7.69 17.40
CA ASN A 18 27.46 -8.24 18.15
C ASN A 18 26.29 -7.23 18.37
N SER A 19 26.29 -6.09 17.69
CA SER A 19 25.29 -5.04 17.93
C SER A 19 24.04 -5.11 17.03
N CYS A 20 23.87 -6.14 16.23
CA CYS A 20 22.62 -6.40 15.52
C CYS A 20 21.96 -7.67 16.06
N SER A 21 21.46 -7.59 17.29
CA SER A 21 20.37 -8.46 17.71
C SER A 21 19.13 -7.95 17.00
N GLU A 22 18.72 -8.59 15.90
CA GLU A 22 17.39 -8.45 15.35
C GLU A 22 16.42 -8.91 16.43
N ASP A 23 15.80 -7.97 17.13
CA ASP A 23 14.61 -8.26 17.91
C ASP A 23 13.57 -8.77 16.91
N ASN A 24 13.40 -10.09 16.88
CA ASN A 24 12.32 -10.71 16.12
C ASN A 24 11.02 -10.04 16.54
N PRO A 25 10.36 -9.28 15.66
CA PRO A 25 9.11 -8.62 16.02
C PRO A 25 8.16 -9.71 16.49
N SER A 26 7.67 -9.55 17.71
CA SER A 26 6.72 -10.48 18.31
C SER A 26 5.62 -10.77 17.30
N SER A 27 5.31 -12.04 17.05
CA SER A 27 4.22 -12.43 16.16
C SER A 27 2.85 -11.96 16.66
N TYR A 28 2.80 -11.40 17.84
CA TYR A 28 1.63 -10.81 18.46
C TYR A 28 1.54 -9.32 18.09
N SER A 29 0.67 -9.02 17.12
CA SER A 29 0.32 -7.64 16.81
C SER A 29 -0.69 -7.13 17.85
N ILE A 30 -0.38 -6.00 18.49
CA ILE A 30 -1.34 -5.27 19.35
C ILE A 30 -2.52 -4.72 18.55
N PHE A 31 -2.38 -4.64 17.23
CA PHE A 31 -3.49 -4.30 16.34
C PHE A 31 -4.26 -5.56 15.98
N GLY A 32 -5.55 -5.61 16.35
CA GLY A 32 -6.43 -6.69 15.90
C GLY A 32 -6.37 -6.83 14.38
N LYS A 33 -6.40 -8.06 13.88
CA LYS A 33 -6.50 -8.31 12.43
C LYS A 33 -7.77 -7.61 11.93
N ARG A 34 -7.60 -6.47 11.26
CA ARG A 34 -8.71 -5.82 10.54
C ARG A 34 -9.10 -6.73 9.39
N THR A 35 -10.19 -7.45 9.54
CA THR A 35 -10.83 -8.11 8.41
C THR A 35 -11.50 -7.02 7.58
N VAL A 36 -10.88 -6.64 6.49
CA VAL A 36 -11.49 -5.71 5.53
C VAL A 36 -12.63 -6.45 4.85
N HIS A 37 -13.86 -6.16 5.26
CA HIS A 37 -15.04 -6.68 4.59
C HIS A 37 -15.18 -5.97 3.23
N ARG A 38 -14.91 -6.71 2.16
CA ARG A 38 -15.03 -6.21 0.79
C ARG A 38 -16.35 -6.67 0.20
N ASP A 39 -17.15 -5.71 -0.24
CA ASP A 39 -18.37 -5.95 -0.99
C ASP A 39 -18.06 -6.50 -2.40
N ASN A 40 -19.08 -6.96 -3.10
CA ASN A 40 -18.90 -7.40 -4.49
C ASN A 40 -18.41 -6.26 -5.41
N PHE A 41 -18.84 -5.04 -5.14
CA PHE A 41 -18.37 -3.87 -5.86
C PHE A 41 -16.88 -3.57 -5.56
N ASP A 42 -16.45 -3.68 -4.31
CA ASP A 42 -15.03 -3.53 -3.93
C ASP A 42 -14.14 -4.56 -4.66
N LYS A 43 -14.61 -5.82 -4.76
CA LYS A 43 -13.90 -6.87 -5.51
C LYS A 43 -13.84 -6.57 -7.01
N TRP A 44 -14.93 -6.03 -7.56
CA TRP A 44 -14.99 -5.64 -8.95
C TRP A 44 -14.02 -4.48 -9.25
N LEU A 45 -13.94 -3.47 -8.38
CA LEU A 45 -12.97 -2.38 -8.49
C LEU A 45 -11.53 -2.87 -8.45
N LEU A 46 -11.21 -3.80 -7.55
CA LEU A 46 -9.88 -4.40 -7.51
C LEU A 46 -9.51 -5.09 -8.83
N ALA A 47 -10.45 -5.87 -9.40
CA ALA A 47 -10.20 -6.61 -10.63
C ALA A 47 -10.09 -5.73 -11.87
N ASN A 48 -10.83 -4.60 -11.92
CA ASN A 48 -10.94 -3.77 -13.13
C ASN A 48 -10.11 -2.48 -13.09
N TYR A 49 -9.67 -2.04 -11.91
CA TYR A 49 -8.90 -0.81 -11.74
C TYR A 49 -7.57 -1.03 -11.04
N THR A 50 -7.60 -1.68 -9.88
CA THR A 50 -6.39 -1.78 -9.07
C THR A 50 -5.37 -2.74 -9.67
N TYR A 51 -5.78 -3.94 -10.08
CA TYR A 51 -4.85 -4.91 -10.64
C TYR A 51 -4.32 -4.53 -12.02
N PRO A 52 -5.15 -4.07 -12.99
CA PRO A 52 -4.64 -3.73 -14.31
C PRO A 52 -3.94 -2.37 -14.37
N TYR A 53 -4.38 -1.37 -13.60
CA TYR A 53 -3.95 0.02 -13.75
C TYR A 53 -3.30 0.61 -12.50
N ASN A 54 -3.23 -0.15 -11.40
CA ASN A 54 -2.75 0.33 -10.09
C ASN A 54 -3.52 1.57 -9.57
N ILE A 55 -4.79 1.69 -9.93
CA ILE A 55 -5.67 2.80 -9.54
C ILE A 55 -6.60 2.34 -8.42
N ASP A 56 -6.63 3.07 -7.31
CA ASP A 56 -7.53 2.83 -6.20
C ASP A 56 -8.73 3.78 -6.27
N VAL A 57 -9.89 3.25 -6.62
CA VAL A 57 -11.14 4.00 -6.72
C VAL A 57 -11.79 4.08 -5.36
N LYS A 58 -11.86 5.27 -4.79
CA LYS A 58 -12.44 5.55 -3.48
C LYS A 58 -13.88 6.05 -3.62
N TYR A 59 -14.84 5.33 -3.08
CA TYR A 59 -16.23 5.78 -2.96
C TYR A 59 -16.72 5.81 -1.50
N LYS A 60 -16.07 5.06 -0.62
CA LYS A 60 -16.19 5.15 0.84
C LYS A 60 -15.06 6.06 1.31
N MET A 61 -15.29 7.38 1.27
CA MET A 61 -14.28 8.35 1.68
C MET A 61 -14.07 8.27 3.19
N GLU A 62 -12.83 8.03 3.62
CA GLU A 62 -12.44 8.07 5.02
C GLU A 62 -12.02 9.49 5.40
N ASP A 63 -12.38 9.96 6.61
CA ASP A 63 -12.08 11.32 7.08
C ASP A 63 -10.58 11.65 7.07
N ILE A 64 -9.72 10.64 7.19
CA ILE A 64 -8.26 10.81 7.14
C ILE A 64 -7.75 11.41 5.81
N TYR A 65 -8.53 11.28 4.73
CA TYR A 65 -8.18 11.84 3.42
C TYR A 65 -8.81 13.21 3.15
N SER A 66 -9.52 13.77 4.14
CA SER A 66 -10.08 15.11 4.09
C SER A 66 -9.28 16.06 4.98
N ASP A 67 -9.51 17.37 4.81
CA ASP A 67 -8.85 18.42 5.58
C ASP A 67 -9.38 18.60 7.01
N MET A 68 -10.03 17.62 7.58
CA MET A 68 -10.64 17.59 8.91
C MET A 68 -11.74 18.65 9.18
N LYS A 69 -12.05 19.49 8.21
CA LYS A 69 -13.14 20.48 8.32
C LYS A 69 -14.51 19.91 8.02
N TYR A 70 -14.54 18.86 7.21
CA TYR A 70 -15.79 18.28 6.73
C TYR A 70 -15.78 16.77 6.93
N HIS A 71 -16.90 16.24 7.39
CA HIS A 71 -17.13 14.81 7.37
C HIS A 71 -17.65 14.41 5.99
N LEU A 72 -16.93 13.52 5.33
CA LEU A 72 -17.32 13.03 4.02
C LEU A 72 -18.36 11.93 4.17
N VAL A 73 -19.50 12.12 3.52
CA VAL A 73 -20.52 11.08 3.43
C VAL A 73 -20.13 10.09 2.35
N PRO A 74 -20.12 8.77 2.63
CA PRO A 74 -19.87 7.76 1.61
C PRO A 74 -20.81 7.93 0.42
N ALA A 75 -20.28 7.80 -0.79
CA ALA A 75 -21.11 7.87 -1.99
C ALA A 75 -22.00 6.63 -2.11
N ASP A 76 -23.15 6.79 -2.71
CA ASP A 76 -24.06 5.68 -3.00
C ASP A 76 -23.35 4.63 -3.88
N SER A 77 -23.31 3.40 -3.42
CA SER A 77 -22.55 2.32 -4.08
C SER A 77 -23.08 2.00 -5.48
N ALA A 78 -24.40 2.09 -5.71
CA ALA A 78 -25.00 1.81 -7.01
C ALA A 78 -24.67 2.91 -8.03
N LYS A 79 -24.67 4.17 -7.61
CA LYS A 79 -24.28 5.30 -8.46
C LYS A 79 -22.77 5.26 -8.72
N SER A 80 -21.97 4.96 -7.72
CA SER A 80 -20.51 4.81 -7.85
C SER A 80 -20.15 3.68 -8.82
N ALA A 81 -20.86 2.55 -8.76
CA ALA A 81 -20.67 1.46 -9.70
C ALA A 81 -20.96 1.87 -11.14
N LYS A 82 -22.06 2.58 -11.39
CA LYS A 82 -22.39 3.09 -12.73
C LYS A 82 -21.30 4.04 -13.23
N LEU A 83 -20.85 4.97 -12.38
CA LEU A 83 -19.80 5.92 -12.74
C LEU A 83 -18.48 5.19 -13.05
N ALA A 84 -18.10 4.22 -12.23
CA ALA A 84 -16.91 3.42 -12.46
C ALA A 84 -16.98 2.65 -13.78
N ILE A 85 -18.11 2.03 -14.11
CA ILE A 85 -18.28 1.34 -15.39
C ILE A 85 -18.14 2.33 -16.57
N ILE A 86 -18.77 3.49 -16.49
CA ILE A 86 -18.69 4.53 -17.54
C ILE A 86 -17.24 5.00 -17.70
N ALA A 87 -16.55 5.30 -16.61
CA ALA A 87 -15.17 5.74 -16.63
C ALA A 87 -14.24 4.67 -17.23
N LYS A 88 -14.45 3.39 -16.89
CA LYS A 88 -13.68 2.30 -17.48
C LYS A 88 -13.79 2.28 -18.99
N TYR A 89 -15.02 2.20 -19.53
CA TYR A 89 -15.24 2.04 -20.96
C TYR A 89 -14.93 3.30 -21.77
N LEU A 90 -15.28 4.49 -21.28
CA LEU A 90 -15.09 5.73 -22.04
C LEU A 90 -13.69 6.33 -21.89
N TRP A 91 -12.99 5.99 -20.84
CA TRP A 91 -11.66 6.54 -20.59
C TRP A 91 -10.58 5.46 -20.66
N PHE A 92 -10.56 4.53 -19.74
CA PHE A 92 -9.42 3.60 -19.62
C PHE A 92 -9.31 2.64 -20.81
N ASP A 93 -10.40 2.02 -21.22
CA ASP A 93 -10.40 1.09 -22.34
C ASP A 93 -10.12 1.83 -23.67
N ALA A 94 -10.70 3.02 -23.86
CA ALA A 94 -10.45 3.85 -25.03
C ALA A 94 -8.97 4.28 -25.14
N TYR A 95 -8.34 4.67 -24.02
CA TYR A 95 -6.91 5.00 -24.01
C TYR A 95 -6.06 3.77 -24.26
N ALA A 96 -6.38 2.63 -23.65
CA ALA A 96 -5.66 1.39 -23.86
C ALA A 96 -5.69 0.93 -25.33
N GLU A 97 -6.79 1.14 -26.04
CA GLU A 97 -6.89 0.86 -27.49
C GLU A 97 -6.03 1.82 -28.33
N CYS A 98 -6.01 3.12 -27.99
CA CYS A 98 -5.32 4.12 -28.80
C CYS A 98 -3.80 4.14 -28.57
N VAL A 99 -3.35 3.96 -27.35
CA VAL A 99 -1.94 4.19 -26.94
C VAL A 99 -1.25 2.91 -26.49
N GLY A 100 -2.02 1.89 -26.20
CA GLY A 100 -1.56 0.61 -25.70
C GLY A 100 -1.73 0.44 -24.17
N PRO A 101 -1.76 -0.80 -23.69
CA PRO A 101 -2.13 -1.13 -22.31
C PRO A 101 -1.11 -0.66 -21.25
N ASN A 102 0.08 -0.24 -21.66
CA ASN A 102 1.15 0.20 -20.76
C ASN A 102 1.13 1.72 -20.49
N PHE A 103 0.18 2.45 -21.04
CA PHE A 103 0.12 3.90 -20.92
C PHE A 103 -0.80 4.37 -19.79
N VAL A 104 -1.70 3.54 -19.31
CA VAL A 104 -2.66 3.87 -18.24
C VAL A 104 -2.14 3.46 -16.89
#